data_ee0ae2e2f87a1ce919daa1832a9750ad
#
_entry.id   ee0ae2e2f87a1ce919daa1832a9750ad
#
_cell.length_a   1.000
_cell.length_b   1.000
_cell.length_c   1.000
_cell.angle_alpha   90.00
_cell.angle_beta   90.00
_cell.angle_gamma   90.00
#
_symmetry.space_group_name_H-M   'P 1'
#
loop_
_entity.id
_entity.type
_entity.pdbx_description
1 polymer ?
#
loop_
_entity_poly.entity_id
_entity_poly.type
_entity_poly.pdbx_seq_one_letter_code
_entity_poly.pdbx_strand_id
1 'polypeptide(L)'
;KLLKLPGQQFVILAAPTRSGKGVGVVIANLLDYRESAVVLDIKQENFDLTSGWRKSIGHEVYLFNPFAEDRRTHRWNPMTYVSEDPAFRVSDLQSIAAMLYPDGDDKDKFWISQARNAFLAFTLYLFERHEHDRSTEKPTLGAVLRVASGDGGELKPYLQKLVEAPFLSGQARTAFAGLLSQADVTFASIIGSFREPL
;
A
#
# COMPACT_ATOMS: atom_id res chain seq x y z
N LYS A 1 14.62 6.23 -39.08
CA LYS A 1 13.69 5.11 -39.27
C LYS A 1 13.48 4.46 -37.91
N LEU A 2 12.27 4.49 -37.37
CA LEU A 2 11.95 3.82 -36.12
C LEU A 2 11.78 2.32 -36.37
N LEU A 3 12.42 1.49 -35.53
CA LEU A 3 12.20 0.07 -35.50
C LEU A 3 11.07 -0.21 -34.50
N LYS A 4 10.04 -0.90 -34.94
CA LYS A 4 8.93 -1.36 -34.10
C LYS A 4 9.01 -2.88 -33.96
N LEU A 5 8.98 -3.36 -32.73
CA LEU A 5 8.88 -4.79 -32.40
C LEU A 5 7.40 -5.11 -32.12
N PRO A 6 6.72 -5.86 -32.97
CA PRO A 6 5.34 -6.24 -32.74
C PRO A 6 5.26 -7.38 -31.72
N GLY A 7 4.18 -7.40 -30.93
CA GLY A 7 3.89 -8.48 -30.00
C GLY A 7 4.33 -8.22 -28.55
N GLN A 8 4.09 -9.21 -27.69
CA GLN A 8 4.44 -9.17 -26.27
C GLN A 8 5.88 -9.64 -26.08
N GLN A 9 6.82 -8.72 -26.18
CA GLN A 9 8.24 -9.03 -26.04
C GLN A 9 8.87 -8.17 -24.93
N PHE A 10 9.79 -8.77 -24.20
CA PHE A 10 10.59 -8.07 -23.21
C PHE A 10 11.89 -7.57 -23.84
N VAL A 11 12.29 -6.34 -23.52
CA VAL A 11 13.54 -5.75 -23.99
C VAL A 11 14.38 -5.32 -22.80
N ILE A 12 15.61 -5.78 -22.75
CA ILE A 12 16.62 -5.30 -21.78
C ILE A 12 17.62 -4.42 -22.56
N LEU A 13 17.77 -3.18 -22.13
CA LEU A 13 18.76 -2.25 -22.65
C LEU A 13 19.81 -1.93 -21.58
N ALA A 14 21.00 -2.48 -21.72
CA ALA A 14 22.14 -2.17 -20.85
C ALA A 14 23.06 -1.17 -21.55
N ALA A 15 23.28 -0.02 -20.92
CA ALA A 15 24.15 1.01 -21.47
C ALA A 15 24.66 1.91 -20.32
N PRO A 16 25.89 2.48 -20.44
CA PRO A 16 26.44 3.39 -19.44
C PRO A 16 25.57 4.62 -19.19
N THR A 17 25.79 5.32 -18.08
CA THR A 17 25.19 6.62 -17.85
C THR A 17 25.54 7.61 -18.96
N ARG A 18 24.63 8.50 -19.33
CA ARG A 18 24.77 9.51 -20.40
C ARG A 18 24.95 8.93 -21.81
N SER A 19 24.69 7.64 -22.04
CA SER A 19 24.73 7.02 -23.38
C SER A 19 23.53 7.35 -24.27
N GLY A 20 22.58 8.17 -23.80
CA GLY A 20 21.39 8.54 -24.58
C GLY A 20 20.24 7.52 -24.50
N LYS A 21 20.31 6.48 -23.65
CA LYS A 21 19.22 5.49 -23.54
C LYS A 21 17.88 6.08 -23.13
N GLY A 22 17.86 7.09 -22.24
CA GLY A 22 16.65 7.81 -21.84
C GLY A 22 16.00 8.50 -23.03
N VAL A 23 16.76 9.39 -23.69
CA VAL A 23 16.27 10.19 -24.82
C VAL A 23 15.98 9.34 -26.05
N GLY A 24 16.88 8.40 -26.38
CA GLY A 24 16.80 7.62 -27.62
C GLY A 24 15.80 6.47 -27.57
N VAL A 25 15.52 5.92 -26.38
CA VAL A 25 14.64 4.75 -26.24
C VAL A 25 13.43 5.06 -25.35
N VAL A 26 13.64 5.48 -24.10
CA VAL A 26 12.53 5.59 -23.14
C VAL A 26 11.56 6.69 -23.56
N ILE A 27 12.05 7.91 -23.77
CA ILE A 27 11.22 9.07 -24.16
C ILE A 27 10.59 8.84 -25.53
N ALA A 28 11.36 8.31 -26.50
CA ALA A 28 10.84 8.02 -27.82
C ALA A 28 9.68 7.01 -27.78
N ASN A 29 9.80 5.95 -26.98
CA ASN A 29 8.72 4.99 -26.79
C ASN A 29 7.51 5.61 -26.07
N LEU A 30 7.72 6.42 -25.04
CA LEU A 30 6.62 7.08 -24.33
C LEU A 30 5.82 8.05 -25.22
N LEU A 31 6.45 8.62 -26.25
CA LEU A 31 5.80 9.49 -27.22
C LEU A 31 5.07 8.72 -28.35
N ASP A 32 5.57 7.51 -28.72
CA ASP A 32 5.00 6.71 -29.82
C ASP A 32 4.03 5.63 -29.35
N TYR A 33 4.24 5.04 -28.16
CA TYR A 33 3.44 3.93 -27.63
C TYR A 33 2.06 4.38 -27.20
N ARG A 34 1.01 3.76 -27.78
CA ARG A 34 -0.39 4.18 -27.61
C ARG A 34 -1.12 3.49 -26.46
N GLU A 35 -0.56 2.42 -25.91
CA GLU A 35 -1.18 1.68 -24.83
C GLU A 35 -0.76 2.21 -23.45
N SER A 36 -1.30 1.62 -22.39
CA SER A 36 -0.97 1.97 -21.00
C SER A 36 0.49 1.67 -20.69
N ALA A 37 1.12 2.54 -19.91
CA ALA A 37 2.51 2.39 -19.49
C ALA A 37 2.68 2.69 -18.01
N VAL A 38 3.49 1.88 -17.33
CA VAL A 38 3.99 2.15 -15.98
C VAL A 38 5.47 2.46 -16.07
N VAL A 39 5.90 3.60 -15.54
CA VAL A 39 7.27 4.09 -15.68
C VAL A 39 7.88 4.36 -14.32
N LEU A 40 8.98 3.69 -13.99
CA LEU A 40 9.82 4.05 -12.85
C LEU A 40 10.73 5.21 -13.28
N ASP A 41 10.44 6.40 -12.77
CA ASP A 41 11.10 7.66 -13.18
C ASP A 41 11.75 8.36 -11.98
N ILE A 42 12.97 7.94 -11.63
CA ILE A 42 13.69 8.41 -10.44
C ILE A 42 13.95 9.93 -10.48
N LYS A 43 14.12 10.50 -11.68
CA LYS A 43 14.44 11.91 -11.88
C LYS A 43 13.25 12.78 -12.31
N GLN A 44 12.09 12.15 -12.53
CA GLN A 44 10.89 12.77 -13.06
C GLN A 44 11.06 13.37 -14.49
N GLU A 45 12.21 13.13 -15.16
CA GLU A 45 12.47 13.62 -16.53
C GLU A 45 11.47 13.06 -17.54
N ASN A 46 11.14 11.78 -17.46
CA ASN A 46 10.20 11.15 -18.39
C ASN A 46 8.80 11.74 -18.24
N PHE A 47 8.34 11.93 -17.00
CA PHE A 47 7.06 12.57 -16.73
C PHE A 47 7.00 13.99 -17.28
N ASP A 48 7.98 14.81 -16.95
CA ASP A 48 8.00 16.22 -17.35
C ASP A 48 8.03 16.39 -18.88
N LEU A 49 8.73 15.51 -19.61
CA LEU A 49 8.86 15.59 -21.06
C LEU A 49 7.71 14.94 -21.84
N THR A 50 7.01 13.96 -21.27
CA THR A 50 6.05 13.15 -22.05
C THR A 50 4.61 13.20 -21.56
N SER A 51 4.37 13.59 -20.30
CA SER A 51 3.04 13.58 -19.69
C SER A 51 2.03 14.47 -20.41
N GLY A 52 2.47 15.68 -20.82
CA GLY A 52 1.64 16.61 -21.57
C GLY A 52 1.18 16.06 -22.91
N TRP A 53 2.10 15.45 -23.66
CA TRP A 53 1.78 14.79 -24.92
C TRP A 53 0.81 13.60 -24.70
N ARG A 54 1.11 12.72 -23.77
CA ARG A 54 0.24 11.57 -23.50
C ARG A 54 -1.17 12.01 -23.10
N LYS A 55 -1.29 13.05 -22.29
CA LYS A 55 -2.59 13.65 -21.95
C LYS A 55 -3.31 14.21 -23.17
N SER A 56 -2.60 14.87 -24.08
CA SER A 56 -3.19 15.46 -25.29
C SER A 56 -3.76 14.43 -26.27
N ILE A 57 -3.27 13.18 -26.24
CA ILE A 57 -3.78 12.07 -27.05
C ILE A 57 -4.81 11.21 -26.32
N GLY A 58 -5.35 11.66 -25.16
CA GLY A 58 -6.45 11.06 -24.45
C GLY A 58 -6.06 10.07 -23.34
N HIS A 59 -4.79 10.00 -22.94
CA HIS A 59 -4.38 9.17 -21.82
C HIS A 59 -4.67 9.86 -20.48
N GLU A 60 -5.10 9.09 -19.51
CA GLU A 60 -5.02 9.48 -18.10
C GLU A 60 -3.57 9.35 -17.62
N VAL A 61 -3.05 10.41 -17.01
CA VAL A 61 -1.66 10.45 -16.59
C VAL A 61 -1.58 10.69 -15.08
N TYR A 62 -0.97 9.76 -14.38
CA TYR A 62 -0.79 9.79 -12.95
C TYR A 62 0.69 9.91 -12.58
N LEU A 63 1.02 10.83 -11.68
CA LEU A 63 2.33 10.95 -11.07
C LEU A 63 2.21 10.49 -9.61
N PHE A 64 2.92 9.44 -9.23
CA PHE A 64 3.02 9.01 -7.84
C PHE A 64 4.43 9.29 -7.32
N ASN A 65 4.58 10.41 -6.63
CA ASN A 65 5.83 10.87 -6.01
C ASN A 65 5.54 11.34 -4.56
N PRO A 66 5.39 10.41 -3.60
CA PRO A 66 4.98 10.73 -2.23
C PRO A 66 6.01 11.60 -1.47
N PHE A 67 7.25 11.67 -1.96
CA PHE A 67 8.34 12.45 -1.36
C PHE A 67 8.62 13.75 -2.11
N ALA A 68 7.75 14.15 -3.04
CA ALA A 68 7.92 15.39 -3.79
C ALA A 68 7.89 16.63 -2.86
N GLU A 69 8.96 17.43 -2.85
CA GLU A 69 9.05 18.65 -2.05
C GLU A 69 8.00 19.69 -2.45
N ASP A 70 7.68 19.77 -3.75
CA ASP A 70 6.64 20.62 -4.31
C ASP A 70 5.22 20.08 -4.15
N ARG A 71 5.07 18.91 -3.52
CA ARG A 71 3.80 18.20 -3.29
C ARG A 71 3.03 17.86 -4.57
N ARG A 72 3.64 17.87 -5.72
CA ARG A 72 3.03 17.41 -6.97
C ARG A 72 3.02 15.89 -7.03
N THR A 73 1.96 15.31 -6.53
CA THR A 73 1.74 13.86 -6.54
C THR A 73 0.25 13.56 -6.53
N HIS A 74 -0.16 12.50 -7.22
CA HIS A 74 -1.48 11.90 -7.01
C HIS A 74 -1.47 11.11 -5.72
N ARG A 75 -2.62 11.08 -5.07
CA ARG A 75 -2.83 10.26 -3.86
C ARG A 75 -3.38 8.91 -4.28
N TRP A 76 -2.88 7.87 -3.64
CA TRP A 76 -3.37 6.53 -3.83
C TRP A 76 -3.60 5.87 -2.47
N ASN A 77 -4.76 5.21 -2.32
CA ASN A 77 -5.11 4.47 -1.13
C ASN A 77 -5.33 3.00 -1.51
N PRO A 78 -4.44 2.07 -1.13
CA PRO A 78 -4.59 0.65 -1.46
C PRO A 78 -5.86 0.04 -0.87
N MET A 79 -6.39 0.61 0.23
CA MET A 79 -7.61 0.12 0.85
C MET A 79 -8.88 0.30 0.00
N THR A 80 -8.84 1.13 -1.05
CA THR A 80 -9.98 1.29 -1.97
C THR A 80 -10.22 0.07 -2.86
N TYR A 81 -9.27 -0.85 -2.94
CA TYR A 81 -9.38 -2.10 -3.71
C TYR A 81 -9.82 -3.29 -2.86
N VAL A 82 -9.99 -3.08 -1.55
CA VAL A 82 -10.52 -4.10 -0.64
C VAL A 82 -12.02 -4.24 -0.87
N SER A 83 -12.49 -5.48 -1.01
CA SER A 83 -13.88 -5.79 -1.27
C SER A 83 -14.82 -5.26 -0.17
N GLU A 84 -15.94 -4.71 -0.59
CA GLU A 84 -17.03 -4.35 0.34
C GLU A 84 -17.72 -5.61 0.88
N ASP A 85 -17.67 -6.73 0.16
CA ASP A 85 -18.20 -8.01 0.64
C ASP A 85 -17.28 -8.59 1.74
N PRO A 86 -17.80 -8.78 2.98
CA PRO A 86 -17.02 -9.33 4.08
C PRO A 86 -16.42 -10.71 3.79
N ALA A 87 -17.01 -11.50 2.89
CA ALA A 87 -16.52 -12.83 2.52
C ALA A 87 -15.15 -12.78 1.83
N PHE A 88 -14.88 -11.72 1.06
CA PHE A 88 -13.62 -11.54 0.32
C PHE A 88 -12.65 -10.58 1.01
N ARG A 89 -13.16 -9.70 1.86
CA ARG A 89 -12.38 -8.65 2.55
C ARG A 89 -11.15 -9.18 3.25
N VAL A 90 -11.29 -10.27 3.99
CA VAL A 90 -10.18 -10.87 4.76
C VAL A 90 -9.04 -11.30 3.82
N SER A 91 -9.37 -11.94 2.71
CA SER A 91 -8.39 -12.37 1.71
C SER A 91 -7.65 -11.18 1.08
N ASP A 92 -8.38 -10.11 0.75
CA ASP A 92 -7.79 -8.90 0.18
C ASP A 92 -6.85 -8.22 1.19
N LEU A 93 -7.27 -8.10 2.45
CA LEU A 93 -6.45 -7.53 3.51
C LEU A 93 -5.21 -8.39 3.80
N GLN A 94 -5.32 -9.72 3.74
CA GLN A 94 -4.18 -10.61 3.86
C GLN A 94 -3.20 -10.46 2.70
N SER A 95 -3.70 -10.23 1.49
CA SER A 95 -2.86 -9.96 0.32
C SER A 95 -2.08 -8.65 0.47
N ILE A 96 -2.72 -7.59 0.95
CA ILE A 96 -2.04 -6.32 1.27
C ILE A 96 -1.02 -6.52 2.39
N ALA A 97 -1.40 -7.26 3.45
CA ALA A 97 -0.48 -7.58 4.55
C ALA A 97 0.77 -8.33 4.07
N ALA A 98 0.61 -9.28 3.13
CA ALA A 98 1.75 -10.01 2.57
C ALA A 98 2.70 -9.12 1.75
N MET A 99 2.19 -8.06 1.12
CA MET A 99 3.02 -7.08 0.41
C MET A 99 3.77 -6.16 1.37
N LEU A 100 3.13 -5.74 2.47
CA LEU A 100 3.74 -4.84 3.47
C LEU A 100 4.74 -5.57 4.37
N TYR A 101 4.46 -6.82 4.69
CA TYR A 101 5.29 -7.68 5.55
C TYR A 101 5.72 -8.91 4.74
N PRO A 102 6.68 -8.78 3.80
CA PRO A 102 7.12 -9.90 2.96
C PRO A 102 7.75 -11.01 3.81
N ASP A 103 7.76 -12.23 3.28
CA ASP A 103 8.41 -13.34 3.95
C ASP A 103 9.91 -13.07 4.11
N GLY A 104 10.41 -13.35 5.30
CA GLY A 104 11.81 -13.20 5.68
C GLY A 104 12.44 -14.54 6.03
N ASP A 105 13.59 -14.49 6.69
CA ASP A 105 14.29 -15.67 7.19
C ASP A 105 13.48 -16.40 8.26
N ASP A 106 13.82 -17.67 8.53
CA ASP A 106 13.11 -18.52 9.51
C ASP A 106 13.00 -17.89 10.90
N LYS A 107 13.96 -17.06 11.29
CA LYS A 107 13.98 -16.35 12.58
C LYS A 107 12.91 -15.27 12.70
N ASP A 108 12.50 -14.70 11.58
CA ASP A 108 11.56 -13.57 11.53
C ASP A 108 10.13 -14.00 11.27
N LYS A 109 9.89 -15.26 10.89
CA LYS A 109 8.57 -15.80 10.55
C LYS A 109 7.50 -15.52 11.61
N PHE A 110 7.86 -15.67 12.89
CA PHE A 110 6.92 -15.39 13.97
C PHE A 110 6.50 -13.90 13.97
N TRP A 111 7.45 -12.99 13.92
CA TRP A 111 7.19 -11.54 13.98
C TRP A 111 6.42 -11.06 12.76
N ILE A 112 6.76 -11.54 11.57
CA ILE A 112 6.07 -11.27 10.32
C ILE A 112 4.62 -11.75 10.38
N SER A 113 4.39 -12.99 10.84
CA SER A 113 3.05 -13.54 11.01
C SER A 113 2.22 -12.72 11.99
N GLN A 114 2.80 -12.32 13.13
CA GLN A 114 2.11 -11.50 14.12
C GLN A 114 1.84 -10.07 13.62
N ALA A 115 2.75 -9.47 12.86
CA ALA A 115 2.54 -8.17 12.22
C ALA A 115 1.39 -8.22 11.19
N ARG A 116 1.31 -9.28 10.37
CA ARG A 116 0.18 -9.51 9.45
C ARG A 116 -1.15 -9.68 10.19
N ASN A 117 -1.15 -10.40 11.31
CA ASN A 117 -2.35 -10.55 12.16
C ASN A 117 -2.78 -9.23 12.80
N ALA A 118 -1.83 -8.43 13.28
CA ALA A 118 -2.10 -7.09 13.79
C ALA A 118 -2.69 -6.18 12.69
N PHE A 119 -2.11 -6.21 11.48
CA PHE A 119 -2.64 -5.48 10.33
C PHE A 119 -4.09 -5.87 10.03
N LEU A 120 -4.40 -7.16 10.03
CA LEU A 120 -5.76 -7.64 9.82
C LEU A 120 -6.72 -7.14 10.90
N ALA A 121 -6.31 -7.18 12.18
CA ALA A 121 -7.14 -6.70 13.29
C ALA A 121 -7.49 -5.22 13.15
N PHE A 122 -6.50 -4.35 12.92
CA PHE A 122 -6.68 -2.92 12.79
C PHE A 122 -7.47 -2.52 11.55
N THR A 123 -7.21 -3.20 10.44
CA THR A 123 -7.91 -2.91 9.18
C THR A 123 -9.38 -3.34 9.24
N LEU A 124 -9.68 -4.53 9.72
CA LEU A 124 -11.06 -4.97 9.91
C LEU A 124 -11.84 -4.01 10.80
N TYR A 125 -11.25 -3.59 11.94
CA TYR A 125 -11.87 -2.58 12.80
C TYR A 125 -12.23 -1.31 12.03
N LEU A 126 -11.32 -0.78 11.22
CA LEU A 126 -11.56 0.45 10.46
C LEU A 126 -12.65 0.29 9.41
N PHE A 127 -12.67 -0.83 8.68
CA PHE A 127 -13.70 -1.12 7.70
C PHE A 127 -15.07 -1.25 8.35
N GLU A 128 -15.19 -2.05 9.40
CA GLU A 128 -16.44 -2.30 10.09
C GLU A 128 -16.95 -1.04 10.81
N ARG A 129 -16.06 -0.24 11.41
CA ARG A 129 -16.40 1.07 11.96
C ARG A 129 -16.97 2.01 10.90
N HIS A 130 -16.33 2.09 9.73
CA HIS A 130 -16.77 2.95 8.63
C HIS A 130 -18.09 2.46 8.00
N GLU A 131 -18.33 1.15 7.98
CA GLU A 131 -19.62 0.60 7.55
C GLU A 131 -20.73 0.90 8.52
N HIS A 132 -20.47 0.82 9.82
CA HIS A 132 -21.42 1.14 10.87
C HIS A 132 -21.76 2.64 10.91
N ASP A 133 -20.75 3.48 10.72
CA ASP A 133 -20.91 4.95 10.68
C ASP A 133 -20.08 5.56 9.54
N ARG A 134 -20.76 5.90 8.45
CA ARG A 134 -20.15 6.48 7.25
C ARG A 134 -19.56 7.88 7.45
N SER A 135 -19.83 8.54 8.59
CA SER A 135 -19.19 9.80 8.97
C SER A 135 -17.74 9.61 9.45
N THR A 136 -17.37 8.39 9.84
CA THR A 136 -16.02 8.08 10.28
C THR A 136 -15.01 8.12 9.13
N GLU A 137 -13.74 8.26 9.47
CA GLU A 137 -12.66 8.25 8.49
C GLU A 137 -12.67 6.97 7.66
N LYS A 138 -12.52 7.12 6.33
CA LYS A 138 -12.33 5.98 5.44
C LYS A 138 -11.05 5.21 5.80
N PRO A 139 -11.03 3.87 5.66
CA PRO A 139 -9.83 3.08 5.88
C PRO A 139 -8.67 3.52 4.99
N THR A 140 -7.55 3.87 5.62
CA THR A 140 -6.28 4.24 4.97
C THR A 140 -5.13 3.67 5.80
N LEU A 141 -3.93 3.53 5.23
CA LEU A 141 -2.74 3.13 6.01
C LEU A 141 -2.46 4.11 7.15
N GLY A 142 -2.65 5.41 6.92
CA GLY A 142 -2.52 6.41 7.97
C GLY A 142 -3.55 6.27 9.10
N ALA A 143 -4.80 5.88 8.77
CA ALA A 143 -5.81 5.58 9.79
C ALA A 143 -5.44 4.32 10.59
N VAL A 144 -4.90 3.29 9.93
CA VAL A 144 -4.40 2.08 10.59
C VAL A 144 -3.30 2.43 11.59
N LEU A 145 -2.32 3.24 11.19
CA LEU A 145 -1.24 3.67 12.06
C LEU A 145 -1.75 4.50 13.25
N ARG A 146 -2.74 5.39 13.04
CA ARG A 146 -3.35 6.18 14.13
C ARG A 146 -4.01 5.29 15.18
N VAL A 147 -4.85 4.33 14.76
CA VAL A 147 -5.51 3.40 15.69
C VAL A 147 -4.47 2.55 16.42
N ALA A 148 -3.45 2.07 15.72
CA ALA A 148 -2.37 1.30 16.32
C ALA A 148 -1.44 2.13 17.22
N SER A 149 -1.55 3.46 17.18
CA SER A 149 -0.80 4.36 18.09
C SER A 149 -1.55 4.68 19.38
N GLY A 150 -2.83 4.28 19.46
CA GLY A 150 -3.66 4.59 20.60
C GLY A 150 -4.11 6.06 20.65
N ASP A 151 -4.84 6.40 21.68
CA ASP A 151 -5.37 7.76 21.91
C ASP A 151 -4.56 8.49 23.00
N GLY A 152 -3.23 8.43 22.89
CA GLY A 152 -2.33 9.10 23.84
C GLY A 152 -2.11 8.37 25.17
N GLY A 153 -2.77 7.21 25.37
CA GLY A 153 -2.64 6.36 26.54
C GLY A 153 -1.92 5.03 26.22
N GLU A 154 -2.02 4.09 27.15
CA GLU A 154 -1.52 2.73 26.94
C GLU A 154 -2.33 2.03 25.85
N LEU A 155 -1.65 1.47 24.86
CA LEU A 155 -2.29 0.89 23.69
C LEU A 155 -3.18 -0.33 24.04
N LYS A 156 -2.71 -1.21 24.91
CA LYS A 156 -3.42 -2.47 25.24
C LYS A 156 -4.79 -2.24 25.87
N PRO A 157 -4.96 -1.35 26.89
CA PRO A 157 -6.26 -0.97 27.41
C PRO A 157 -7.14 -0.25 26.38
N TYR A 158 -6.54 0.56 25.51
CA TYR A 158 -7.27 1.19 24.42
C TYR A 158 -7.86 0.14 23.47
N LEU A 159 -7.07 -0.85 23.02
CA LEU A 159 -7.54 -1.92 22.14
C LEU A 159 -8.61 -2.79 22.81
N GLN A 160 -8.52 -3.04 24.13
CA GLN A 160 -9.56 -3.76 24.87
C GLN A 160 -10.92 -3.08 24.75
N LYS A 161 -10.95 -1.75 24.85
CA LYS A 161 -12.19 -0.97 24.64
C LYS A 161 -12.70 -1.06 23.21
N LEU A 162 -11.81 -1.07 22.20
CA LEU A 162 -12.22 -1.18 20.80
C LEU A 162 -12.92 -2.51 20.52
N VAL A 163 -12.45 -3.61 21.12
CA VAL A 163 -13.03 -4.95 20.94
C VAL A 163 -14.45 -5.07 21.48
N GLU A 164 -14.84 -4.23 22.43
CA GLU A 164 -16.19 -4.19 22.99
C GLU A 164 -17.22 -3.54 22.03
N ALA A 165 -16.76 -2.91 20.94
CA ALA A 165 -17.65 -2.24 20.00
C ALA A 165 -18.66 -3.24 19.40
N PRO A 166 -19.98 -2.92 19.43
CA PRO A 166 -21.04 -3.88 19.05
C PRO A 166 -21.02 -4.22 17.56
N PHE A 167 -20.45 -3.35 16.72
CA PHE A 167 -20.39 -3.54 15.26
C PHE A 167 -19.30 -4.53 14.82
N LEU A 168 -18.36 -4.92 15.70
CA LEU A 168 -17.26 -5.79 15.30
C LEU A 168 -17.72 -7.21 15.02
N SER A 169 -17.24 -7.73 13.89
CA SER A 169 -17.39 -9.14 13.52
C SER A 169 -16.63 -10.09 14.46
N GLY A 170 -17.03 -11.36 14.45
CA GLY A 170 -16.28 -12.42 15.16
C GLY A 170 -14.82 -12.52 14.67
N GLN A 171 -14.57 -12.27 13.39
CA GLN A 171 -13.23 -12.31 12.81
C GLN A 171 -12.33 -11.19 13.36
N ALA A 172 -12.83 -9.96 13.40
CA ALA A 172 -12.11 -8.84 13.99
C ALA A 172 -11.82 -9.07 15.48
N ARG A 173 -12.81 -9.54 16.25
CA ARG A 173 -12.64 -9.89 17.67
C ARG A 173 -11.57 -10.96 17.87
N THR A 174 -11.57 -12.02 17.06
CA THR A 174 -10.57 -13.09 17.13
C THR A 174 -9.17 -12.58 16.83
N ALA A 175 -9.01 -11.72 15.80
CA ALA A 175 -7.72 -11.12 15.45
C ALA A 175 -7.17 -10.27 16.61
N PHE A 176 -8.00 -9.42 17.22
CA PHE A 176 -7.62 -8.65 18.41
C PHE A 176 -7.32 -9.53 19.62
N ALA A 177 -8.12 -10.57 19.88
CA ALA A 177 -7.89 -11.46 21.00
C ALA A 177 -6.52 -12.15 20.91
N GLY A 178 -6.13 -12.59 19.71
CA GLY A 178 -4.78 -13.12 19.45
C GLY A 178 -3.66 -12.15 19.76
N LEU A 179 -3.85 -10.87 19.43
CA LEU A 179 -2.88 -9.82 19.75
C LEU A 179 -2.86 -9.47 21.25
N LEU A 180 -4.03 -9.32 21.87
CA LEU A 180 -4.15 -8.93 23.27
C LEU A 180 -3.73 -10.03 24.26
N SER A 181 -3.75 -11.30 23.85
CA SER A 181 -3.29 -12.43 24.67
C SER A 181 -1.78 -12.48 24.85
N GLN A 182 -1.02 -11.73 24.06
CA GLN A 182 0.44 -11.72 24.17
C GLN A 182 0.92 -11.02 25.44
N ALA A 183 2.04 -11.53 26.00
CA ALA A 183 2.72 -10.85 27.10
C ALA A 183 3.16 -9.42 26.68
N ASP A 184 3.23 -8.50 27.62
CA ASP A 184 3.41 -7.06 27.30
C ASP A 184 4.67 -6.77 26.48
N VAL A 185 5.78 -7.45 26.79
CA VAL A 185 7.04 -7.30 26.03
C VAL A 185 6.87 -7.82 24.59
N THR A 186 6.23 -8.97 24.42
CA THR A 186 5.94 -9.56 23.11
C THR A 186 4.98 -8.68 22.32
N PHE A 187 3.90 -8.21 22.96
CA PHE A 187 2.94 -7.29 22.37
C PHE A 187 3.62 -6.02 21.85
N ALA A 188 4.49 -5.37 22.67
CA ALA A 188 5.22 -4.18 22.26
C ALA A 188 6.12 -4.44 21.05
N SER A 189 6.81 -5.59 21.01
CA SER A 189 7.66 -5.98 19.89
C SER A 189 6.83 -6.24 18.61
N ILE A 190 5.67 -6.89 18.72
CA ILE A 190 4.75 -7.10 17.59
C ILE A 190 4.28 -5.75 17.03
N ILE A 191 3.88 -4.82 17.89
CA ILE A 191 3.44 -3.49 17.47
C ILE A 191 4.60 -2.70 16.81
N GLY A 192 5.84 -2.87 17.30
CA GLY A 192 7.03 -2.32 16.66
C GLY A 192 7.20 -2.83 15.23
N SER A 193 7.25 -4.15 15.04
CA SER A 193 7.39 -4.78 13.72
C SER A 193 6.21 -4.45 12.80
N PHE A 194 5.00 -4.33 13.35
CA PHE A 194 3.82 -3.94 12.59
C PHE A 194 3.90 -2.50 12.06
N ARG A 195 4.43 -1.55 12.85
CA ARG A 195 4.49 -0.13 12.46
C ARG A 195 5.61 0.18 11.47
N GLU A 196 6.62 -0.65 11.38
CA GLU A 196 7.84 -0.40 10.61
C GLU A 196 7.58 -0.06 9.13
N PRO A 197 6.70 -0.77 8.38
CA PRO A 197 6.44 -0.46 6.99
C PRO A 197 5.32 0.57 6.76
N LEU A 198 4.66 1.07 7.81
CA LEU A 198 3.54 2.00 7.74
C LEU A 198 3.99 3.45 7.94
#